data_4a9bd331b29abd94feb1d7b60281241c
#
_entry.id   4a9bd331b29abd94feb1d7b60281241c
#
_cell.length_a   1.000
_cell.length_b   1.000
_cell.length_c   1.000
_cell.angle_alpha   90.00
_cell.angle_beta   90.00
_cell.angle_gamma   90.00
#
_symmetry.space_group_name_H-M   'P 1'
#
loop_
_entity.id
_entity.type
_entity.pdbx_description
1 polymer ?
#
loop_
_entity_poly.entity_id
_entity_poly.type
_entity_poly.pdbx_seq_one_letter_code
_entity_poly.pdbx_strand_id
1 'polypeptide(L)'
;SWRFSAGTAKFDPELAKNNIRAMFDYQQPDGMIIDCIYTDPSENNARDSKPPLVCWAVDEIFTHTGDTAFVAEMYPQLLSYYKWWYEKRDHNRNGMCEYGATDGTLEAAAWESGMDNAIRFDGAVMLKNEGYEDAWSMDQESVDLNAYLALECKLLKKFSSLLKIPFDAPDYSSQVADYFFDKNINFFCDRRLKDGSFIEEPGCEAYTPLWTRIATQAQVDSMLPMLQDTAKFSTYIPFPTIAADNPKYNPRGYWRGPIWLDQTYFAIRGLRNYGYNQLADEYTLQVFDRLSGLKEGAPIHENYGTHTGERLKAPHFSWSSSHLLMMYDDYGK
;
A
#
# COMPACT_ATOMS: atom_id res chain seq x y z
N SER A 1 -1.99 -10.36 3.18
CA SER A 1 -1.69 -10.84 4.54
C SER A 1 -1.26 -9.73 5.49
N TRP A 2 -0.37 -8.81 5.10
CA TRP A 2 0.18 -7.76 5.99
C TRP A 2 -0.90 -6.86 6.57
N ARG A 3 -1.83 -6.37 5.74
CA ARG A 3 -2.96 -5.53 6.15
C ARG A 3 -3.88 -6.22 7.17
N PHE A 4 -4.12 -7.52 6.99
CA PHE A 4 -4.89 -8.32 7.94
C PHE A 4 -4.15 -8.45 9.28
N SER A 5 -2.86 -8.79 9.27
CA SER A 5 -2.05 -8.93 10.49
C SER A 5 -1.97 -7.62 11.27
N ALA A 6 -1.78 -6.48 10.58
CA ALA A 6 -1.76 -5.18 11.23
C ALA A 6 -3.08 -4.88 11.97
N GLY A 7 -4.23 -5.08 11.31
CA GLY A 7 -5.54 -4.85 11.95
C GLY A 7 -5.91 -5.88 13.02
N THR A 8 -5.37 -7.09 12.95
CA THR A 8 -5.64 -8.15 13.93
C THR A 8 -4.74 -8.05 15.16
N ALA A 9 -3.60 -7.38 15.05
CA ALA A 9 -2.57 -7.28 16.09
C ALA A 9 -3.11 -6.90 17.49
N LYS A 10 -4.13 -6.04 17.52
CA LYS A 10 -4.76 -5.58 18.77
C LYS A 10 -5.66 -6.62 19.43
N PHE A 11 -6.32 -7.48 18.66
CA PHE A 11 -7.35 -8.40 19.13
C PHE A 11 -6.81 -9.81 19.34
N ASP A 12 -5.99 -10.27 18.42
CA ASP A 12 -5.37 -11.59 18.44
C ASP A 12 -3.94 -11.49 17.87
N PRO A 13 -3.00 -11.03 18.71
CA PRO A 13 -1.61 -10.86 18.27
C PRO A 13 -0.94 -12.20 17.89
N GLU A 14 -1.36 -13.32 18.46
CA GLU A 14 -0.81 -14.63 18.07
C GLU A 14 -1.28 -15.05 16.68
N LEU A 15 -2.54 -14.83 16.34
CA LEU A 15 -3.02 -15.03 14.98
C LEU A 15 -2.27 -14.13 13.99
N ALA A 16 -2.06 -12.86 14.34
CA ALA A 16 -1.32 -11.92 13.50
C ALA A 16 0.13 -12.37 13.27
N LYS A 17 0.85 -12.81 14.33
CA LYS A 17 2.22 -13.37 14.22
C LYS A 17 2.26 -14.63 13.36
N ASN A 18 1.34 -15.56 13.58
CA ASN A 18 1.30 -16.82 12.84
C ASN A 18 0.98 -16.62 11.36
N ASN A 19 0.12 -15.64 11.02
CA ASN A 19 -0.12 -15.27 9.64
C ASN A 19 1.14 -14.70 8.96
N ILE A 20 1.96 -13.94 9.67
CA ILE A 20 3.25 -13.44 9.15
C ILE A 20 4.22 -14.63 8.97
N ARG A 21 4.39 -15.49 9.99
CA ARG A 21 5.26 -16.67 9.90
C ARG A 21 4.90 -17.54 8.69
N ALA A 22 3.60 -17.84 8.52
CA ALA A 22 3.13 -18.67 7.41
C ALA A 22 3.52 -18.10 6.04
N MET A 23 3.52 -16.78 5.86
CA MET A 23 4.00 -16.17 4.62
C MET A 23 5.51 -16.34 4.46
N PHE A 24 6.28 -16.18 5.54
CA PHE A 24 7.73 -16.31 5.53
C PHE A 24 8.23 -17.75 5.44
N ASP A 25 7.40 -18.76 5.76
CA ASP A 25 7.71 -20.18 5.47
C ASP A 25 7.91 -20.44 3.97
N TYR A 26 7.40 -19.54 3.11
CA TYR A 26 7.53 -19.60 1.65
C TYR A 26 8.48 -18.51 1.10
N GLN A 27 9.30 -17.88 1.95
CA GLN A 27 10.31 -16.94 1.47
C GLN A 27 11.30 -17.65 0.55
N GLN A 28 11.51 -17.08 -0.63
CA GLN A 28 12.45 -17.61 -1.61
C GLN A 28 13.91 -17.36 -1.16
N PRO A 29 14.88 -18.13 -1.66
CA PRO A 29 16.29 -17.98 -1.28
C PRO A 29 16.89 -16.59 -1.54
N ASP A 30 16.35 -15.85 -2.51
CA ASP A 30 16.77 -14.47 -2.83
C ASP A 30 16.08 -13.41 -1.95
N GLY A 31 15.12 -13.82 -1.11
CA GLY A 31 14.39 -12.94 -0.21
C GLY A 31 12.95 -12.62 -0.61
N MET A 32 12.52 -12.96 -1.83
CA MET A 32 11.16 -12.75 -2.30
C MET A 32 10.13 -13.45 -1.41
N ILE A 33 9.00 -12.79 -1.17
CA ILE A 33 7.80 -13.43 -0.62
C ILE A 33 6.78 -13.59 -1.74
N ILE A 34 6.27 -14.79 -1.94
CA ILE A 34 5.26 -15.07 -2.98
C ILE A 34 3.94 -14.36 -2.67
N ASP A 35 3.18 -14.04 -3.71
CA ASP A 35 1.91 -13.33 -3.63
C ASP A 35 0.89 -14.03 -2.72
N CYS A 36 0.63 -15.29 -2.98
CA CYS A 36 -0.44 -16.05 -2.34
C CYS A 36 -0.02 -17.46 -1.98
N ILE A 37 -0.46 -17.92 -0.81
CA ILE A 37 -0.30 -19.30 -0.35
C ILE A 37 -1.67 -19.97 -0.42
N TYR A 38 -1.76 -21.03 -1.22
CA TYR A 38 -2.97 -21.80 -1.41
C TYR A 38 -3.02 -23.00 -0.47
N THR A 39 -4.23 -23.52 -0.24
CA THR A 39 -4.44 -24.75 0.54
C THR A 39 -3.72 -25.95 -0.10
N ASP A 40 -3.67 -26.00 -1.43
CA ASP A 40 -2.82 -26.90 -2.18
C ASP A 40 -1.53 -26.16 -2.55
N PRO A 41 -0.38 -26.47 -1.93
CA PRO A 41 0.88 -25.77 -2.21
C PRO A 41 1.35 -25.90 -3.67
N SER A 42 0.85 -26.85 -4.44
CA SER A 42 1.16 -26.97 -5.87
C SER A 42 0.59 -25.86 -6.72
N GLU A 43 -0.40 -25.12 -6.20
CA GLU A 43 -0.99 -23.93 -6.83
C GLU A 43 -0.19 -22.66 -6.52
N ASN A 44 0.74 -22.70 -5.56
CA ASN A 44 1.59 -21.56 -5.24
C ASN A 44 2.47 -21.22 -6.45
N ASN A 45 2.59 -19.93 -6.72
CA ASN A 45 3.47 -19.46 -7.77
C ASN A 45 4.29 -18.26 -7.31
N ALA A 46 5.45 -18.06 -7.91
CA ALA A 46 6.37 -16.99 -7.63
C ALA A 46 6.40 -15.95 -8.76
N ARG A 47 5.29 -15.75 -9.48
CA ARG A 47 5.20 -14.80 -10.58
C ARG A 47 5.40 -13.37 -10.10
N ASP A 48 4.89 -13.06 -8.91
CA ASP A 48 4.88 -11.76 -8.30
C ASP A 48 4.94 -11.83 -6.78
N SER A 49 5.25 -10.71 -6.15
CA SER A 49 5.17 -10.51 -4.71
C SER A 49 3.93 -9.66 -4.36
N LYS A 50 3.91 -9.05 -3.18
CA LYS A 50 2.91 -8.07 -2.75
C LYS A 50 3.59 -6.84 -2.16
N PRO A 51 2.90 -5.68 -2.12
CA PRO A 51 3.48 -4.45 -1.58
C PRO A 51 4.18 -4.66 -0.25
N PRO A 52 5.38 -4.08 -0.04
CA PRO A 52 6.19 -4.28 1.16
C PRO A 52 5.60 -3.50 2.33
N LEU A 53 4.77 -4.17 3.12
CA LEU A 53 4.06 -3.64 4.29
C LEU A 53 4.25 -4.51 5.52
N VAL A 54 5.19 -5.45 5.48
CA VAL A 54 5.33 -6.43 6.56
C VAL A 54 5.98 -5.85 7.80
N CYS A 55 6.94 -4.94 7.68
CA CYS A 55 7.51 -4.26 8.86
C CYS A 55 6.45 -3.42 9.56
N TRP A 56 5.53 -2.79 8.83
CA TRP A 56 4.39 -2.13 9.45
C TRP A 56 3.52 -3.11 10.24
N ALA A 57 3.19 -4.27 9.70
CA ALA A 57 2.41 -5.28 10.41
C ALA A 57 3.14 -5.78 11.68
N VAL A 58 4.47 -6.00 11.60
CA VAL A 58 5.31 -6.36 12.76
C VAL A 58 5.36 -5.23 13.79
N ASP A 59 5.39 -3.96 13.35
CA ASP A 59 5.39 -2.80 14.25
C ASP A 59 4.05 -2.63 14.99
N GLU A 60 2.92 -2.90 14.31
CA GLU A 60 1.61 -2.94 14.96
C GLU A 60 1.54 -4.05 16.02
N ILE A 61 2.04 -5.26 15.71
CA ILE A 61 2.12 -6.35 16.69
C ILE A 61 3.02 -5.95 17.87
N PHE A 62 4.20 -5.40 17.61
CA PHE A 62 5.11 -4.96 18.66
C PHE A 62 4.50 -3.84 19.51
N THR A 63 3.80 -2.90 18.91
CA THR A 63 3.13 -1.80 19.61
C THR A 63 2.09 -2.30 20.61
N HIS A 64 1.36 -3.35 20.28
CA HIS A 64 0.32 -3.93 21.15
C HIS A 64 0.85 -4.96 22.17
N THR A 65 1.99 -5.60 21.89
CA THR A 65 2.48 -6.73 22.72
C THR A 65 3.79 -6.44 23.45
N GLY A 66 4.60 -5.52 22.95
CA GLY A 66 5.99 -5.32 23.42
C GLY A 66 6.92 -6.51 23.10
N ASP A 67 6.51 -7.44 22.23
CA ASP A 67 7.23 -8.69 21.96
C ASP A 67 8.50 -8.48 21.11
N THR A 68 9.59 -8.16 21.79
CA THR A 68 10.90 -8.02 21.17
C THR A 68 11.44 -9.34 20.61
N ALA A 69 11.02 -10.49 21.17
CA ALA A 69 11.48 -11.79 20.70
C ALA A 69 10.92 -12.08 19.29
N PHE A 70 9.65 -11.75 19.05
CA PHE A 70 9.06 -11.86 17.71
C PHE A 70 9.75 -10.91 16.71
N VAL A 71 10.06 -9.68 17.10
CA VAL A 71 10.83 -8.76 16.24
C VAL A 71 12.20 -9.35 15.91
N ALA A 72 12.91 -9.94 16.89
CA ALA A 72 14.22 -10.56 16.67
C ALA A 72 14.14 -11.79 15.76
N GLU A 73 13.09 -12.61 15.91
CA GLU A 73 12.80 -13.76 15.06
C GLU A 73 12.65 -13.35 13.60
N MET A 74 11.85 -12.30 13.35
CA MET A 74 11.49 -11.92 11.98
C MET A 74 12.53 -11.02 11.28
N TYR A 75 13.34 -10.28 12.03
CA TYR A 75 14.22 -9.24 11.48
C TYR A 75 15.11 -9.68 10.32
N PRO A 76 15.83 -10.83 10.35
CA PRO A 76 16.67 -11.26 9.23
C PRO A 76 15.87 -11.45 7.93
N GLN A 77 14.69 -12.02 8.03
CA GLN A 77 13.80 -12.30 6.90
C GLN A 77 13.18 -11.01 6.34
N LEU A 78 12.77 -10.09 7.22
CA LEU A 78 12.29 -8.75 6.85
C LEU A 78 13.36 -7.98 6.08
N LEU A 79 14.61 -8.00 6.58
CA LEU A 79 15.74 -7.31 5.94
C LEU A 79 16.06 -7.92 4.57
N SER A 80 15.97 -9.25 4.43
CA SER A 80 16.17 -9.95 3.16
C SER A 80 15.10 -9.55 2.14
N TYR A 81 13.82 -9.52 2.55
CA TYR A 81 12.72 -9.11 1.67
C TYR A 81 12.83 -7.64 1.25
N TYR A 82 13.23 -6.75 2.16
CA TYR A 82 13.48 -5.34 1.85
C TYR A 82 14.59 -5.16 0.80
N LYS A 83 15.72 -5.89 0.96
CA LYS A 83 16.84 -5.83 0.01
C LYS A 83 16.45 -6.36 -1.37
N TRP A 84 15.61 -7.40 -1.41
CA TRP A 84 15.10 -7.99 -2.65
C TRP A 84 14.45 -6.97 -3.57
N TRP A 85 13.69 -6.02 -3.03
CA TRP A 85 13.05 -4.97 -3.83
C TRP A 85 14.07 -4.14 -4.61
N TYR A 86 15.12 -3.67 -3.97
CA TYR A 86 16.17 -2.89 -4.64
C TYR A 86 17.04 -3.73 -5.57
N GLU A 87 17.16 -5.01 -5.33
CA GLU A 87 17.92 -5.92 -6.19
C GLU A 87 17.15 -6.31 -7.46
N LYS A 88 15.83 -6.57 -7.33
CA LYS A 88 15.01 -7.17 -8.39
C LYS A 88 13.99 -6.22 -9.01
N ARG A 89 13.78 -5.04 -8.45
CA ARG A 89 12.72 -4.09 -8.82
C ARG A 89 13.20 -2.63 -8.94
N ASP A 90 14.49 -2.40 -9.10
CA ASP A 90 15.12 -1.11 -9.41
C ASP A 90 15.84 -1.26 -10.75
N HIS A 91 15.10 -1.10 -11.84
CA HIS A 91 15.55 -1.39 -13.21
C HIS A 91 16.75 -0.54 -13.62
N ASN A 92 16.71 0.74 -13.32
CA ASN A 92 17.75 1.71 -13.71
C ASN A 92 18.77 1.98 -12.58
N ARG A 93 18.60 1.32 -11.41
CA ARG A 93 19.48 1.41 -10.21
C ARG A 93 19.60 2.83 -9.67
N ASN A 94 18.51 3.60 -9.73
CA ASN A 94 18.48 4.95 -9.18
C ASN A 94 17.94 5.01 -7.73
N GLY A 95 17.51 3.87 -7.18
CA GLY A 95 16.94 3.74 -5.84
C GLY A 95 15.44 3.98 -5.76
N MET A 96 14.77 4.11 -6.92
CA MET A 96 13.31 4.13 -7.03
C MET A 96 12.84 2.85 -7.71
N CYS A 97 12.03 2.07 -7.01
CA CYS A 97 11.59 0.77 -7.49
C CYS A 97 10.32 0.85 -8.34
N GLU A 98 10.20 -0.12 -9.24
CA GLU A 98 9.02 -0.38 -10.06
C GLU A 98 8.33 -1.66 -9.58
N TYR A 99 7.01 -1.78 -9.76
CA TYR A 99 6.34 -3.08 -9.69
C TYR A 99 6.76 -3.96 -10.88
N GLY A 100 6.80 -5.26 -10.65
CA GLY A 100 7.34 -6.18 -11.64
C GLY A 100 6.82 -7.60 -11.54
N ALA A 101 7.46 -8.48 -12.28
CA ALA A 101 7.12 -9.89 -12.34
C ALA A 101 8.36 -10.75 -12.58
N THR A 102 8.29 -12.04 -12.24
CA THR A 102 9.34 -13.01 -12.56
C THR A 102 9.16 -13.58 -13.96
N ASP A 103 7.93 -13.61 -14.48
CA ASP A 103 7.56 -14.15 -15.79
C ASP A 103 7.49 -13.09 -16.90
N GLY A 104 7.74 -11.82 -16.57
CA GLY A 104 7.71 -10.70 -17.52
C GLY A 104 6.33 -10.26 -17.97
N THR A 105 5.25 -10.70 -17.31
CA THR A 105 3.89 -10.29 -17.67
C THR A 105 3.46 -9.02 -16.92
N LEU A 106 2.79 -8.12 -17.63
CA LEU A 106 2.21 -6.92 -17.03
C LEU A 106 1.09 -7.27 -16.03
N GLU A 107 0.38 -8.36 -16.27
CA GLU A 107 -0.67 -8.85 -15.36
C GLU A 107 -0.10 -9.15 -13.97
N ALA A 108 0.98 -9.95 -13.89
CA ALA A 108 1.62 -10.30 -12.62
C ALA A 108 2.23 -9.05 -11.95
N ALA A 109 2.85 -8.15 -12.72
CA ALA A 109 3.37 -6.90 -12.19
C ALA A 109 2.26 -5.99 -11.61
N ALA A 110 1.09 -5.94 -12.24
CA ALA A 110 -0.07 -5.24 -11.70
C ALA A 110 -0.59 -5.92 -10.42
N TRP A 111 -0.60 -7.24 -10.35
CA TRP A 111 -0.94 -8.00 -9.13
C TRP A 111 0.07 -7.76 -8.00
N GLU A 112 1.36 -7.62 -8.32
CA GLU A 112 2.39 -7.26 -7.32
C GLU A 112 2.08 -5.94 -6.63
N SER A 113 1.48 -4.97 -7.35
CA SER A 113 1.05 -3.70 -6.75
C SER A 113 -0.14 -3.85 -5.79
N GLY A 114 -0.89 -4.94 -5.89
CA GLY A 114 -2.18 -5.13 -5.23
C GLY A 114 -3.29 -4.25 -5.79
N MET A 115 -3.07 -3.53 -6.90
CA MET A 115 -4.02 -2.67 -7.59
C MET A 115 -4.22 -3.14 -9.05
N ASP A 116 -4.66 -4.37 -9.21
CA ASP A 116 -4.62 -5.26 -10.37
C ASP A 116 -4.91 -4.62 -11.73
N ASN A 117 -5.75 -3.62 -11.79
CA ASN A 117 -6.14 -2.96 -13.04
C ASN A 117 -6.18 -1.43 -12.91
N ALA A 118 -5.32 -0.86 -12.05
CA ALA A 118 -5.25 0.59 -11.86
C ALA A 118 -4.95 1.33 -13.19
N ILE A 119 -5.61 2.48 -13.38
CA ILE A 119 -5.52 3.27 -14.61
C ILE A 119 -4.08 3.69 -14.91
N ARG A 120 -3.28 3.97 -13.89
CA ARG A 120 -1.87 4.37 -14.02
C ARG A 120 -1.00 3.33 -14.74
N PHE A 121 -1.45 2.08 -14.81
CA PHE A 121 -0.75 1.00 -15.51
C PHE A 121 -1.23 0.81 -16.97
N ASP A 122 -2.24 1.57 -17.40
CA ASP A 122 -2.68 1.53 -18.79
C ASP A 122 -1.52 1.94 -19.72
N GLY A 123 -1.04 1.04 -20.54
CA GLY A 123 0.07 1.31 -21.44
C GLY A 123 1.48 1.15 -20.85
N ALA A 124 1.61 0.66 -19.63
CA ALA A 124 2.91 0.22 -19.11
C ALA A 124 3.45 -0.97 -19.91
N VAL A 125 4.76 -1.04 -20.04
CA VAL A 125 5.46 -2.15 -20.69
C VAL A 125 6.47 -2.76 -19.74
N MET A 126 6.76 -4.06 -19.93
CA MET A 126 7.70 -4.77 -19.08
C MET A 126 9.11 -4.67 -19.64
N LEU A 127 10.06 -4.34 -18.78
CA LEU A 127 11.48 -4.25 -19.06
C LEU A 127 12.21 -5.36 -18.30
N LYS A 128 13.05 -6.11 -18.98
CA LYS A 128 13.88 -7.15 -18.34
C LYS A 128 15.02 -6.49 -17.58
N ASN A 129 15.21 -6.87 -16.31
CA ASN A 129 16.30 -6.35 -15.49
C ASN A 129 17.62 -7.04 -15.83
N GLU A 130 18.66 -6.24 -16.03
CA GLU A 130 19.97 -6.75 -16.44
C GLU A 130 20.58 -7.65 -15.36
N GLY A 131 21.11 -8.78 -15.77
CA GLY A 131 21.77 -9.76 -14.89
C GLY A 131 20.85 -10.77 -14.24
N TYR A 132 19.53 -10.72 -14.50
CA TYR A 132 18.55 -11.66 -13.97
C TYR A 132 17.71 -12.31 -15.07
N GLU A 133 17.42 -13.61 -14.90
CA GLU A 133 16.53 -14.32 -15.83
C GLU A 133 15.06 -14.13 -15.48
N ASP A 134 14.78 -13.95 -14.19
CA ASP A 134 13.48 -13.94 -13.54
C ASP A 134 13.13 -12.60 -12.89
N ALA A 135 13.64 -11.50 -13.41
CA ALA A 135 13.32 -10.17 -12.88
C ALA A 135 12.96 -9.21 -14.03
N TRP A 136 11.72 -8.73 -13.96
CA TRP A 136 11.16 -7.75 -14.90
C TRP A 136 10.49 -6.64 -14.10
N SER A 137 10.61 -5.41 -14.57
CA SER A 137 9.97 -4.23 -14.00
C SER A 137 9.07 -3.56 -15.02
N MET A 138 8.00 -2.88 -14.57
CA MET A 138 7.27 -1.93 -15.42
C MET A 138 8.21 -0.79 -15.85
N ASP A 139 7.94 -0.14 -16.97
CA ASP A 139 8.65 1.04 -17.44
C ASP A 139 8.26 2.33 -16.69
N GLN A 140 7.82 2.17 -15.44
CA GLN A 140 7.42 3.27 -14.55
C GLN A 140 7.71 2.97 -13.09
N GLU A 141 8.28 3.95 -12.40
CA GLU A 141 8.50 3.95 -10.96
C GLU A 141 7.20 4.30 -10.24
N SER A 142 6.86 3.56 -9.18
CA SER A 142 5.58 3.71 -8.51
C SER A 142 5.70 4.40 -7.15
N VAL A 143 4.93 5.47 -6.97
CA VAL A 143 5.00 6.32 -5.77
C VAL A 143 4.63 5.59 -4.48
N ASP A 144 3.59 4.76 -4.52
CA ASP A 144 3.16 3.97 -3.36
C ASP A 144 4.20 2.93 -2.96
N LEU A 145 4.79 2.22 -3.92
CA LEU A 145 5.87 1.26 -3.65
C LEU A 145 7.04 1.91 -2.92
N ASN A 146 7.50 3.04 -3.43
CA ASN A 146 8.66 3.73 -2.86
C ASN A 146 8.31 4.39 -1.51
N ALA A 147 7.08 4.82 -1.30
CA ALA A 147 6.61 5.29 -0.01
C ALA A 147 6.50 4.13 1.01
N TYR A 148 6.06 2.94 0.59
CA TYR A 148 6.10 1.74 1.44
C TYR A 148 7.53 1.36 1.79
N LEU A 149 8.45 1.33 0.84
CA LEU A 149 9.87 1.03 1.09
C LEU A 149 10.51 2.06 2.03
N ALA A 150 10.15 3.32 1.94
CA ALA A 150 10.61 4.35 2.88
C ALA A 150 10.10 4.08 4.32
N LEU A 151 8.85 3.63 4.48
CA LEU A 151 8.32 3.21 5.78
C LEU A 151 9.02 1.96 6.30
N GLU A 152 9.18 0.93 5.46
CA GLU A 152 9.89 -0.32 5.81
C GLU A 152 11.33 -0.02 6.27
N CYS A 153 12.07 0.84 5.55
CA CYS A 153 13.40 1.30 5.95
C CYS A 153 13.40 1.93 7.34
N LYS A 154 12.48 2.85 7.60
CA LYS A 154 12.34 3.51 8.91
C LYS A 154 12.07 2.50 10.02
N LEU A 155 11.21 1.52 9.76
CA LEU A 155 10.85 0.49 10.75
C LEU A 155 11.98 -0.52 10.95
N LEU A 156 12.68 -0.93 9.91
CA LEU A 156 13.87 -1.77 10.04
C LEU A 156 14.97 -1.09 10.85
N LYS A 157 15.18 0.22 10.70
CA LYS A 157 16.10 1.00 11.55
C LYS A 157 15.62 1.05 13.01
N LYS A 158 14.32 1.19 13.25
CA LYS A 158 13.72 1.09 14.60
C LYS A 158 14.00 -0.28 15.22
N PHE A 159 13.76 -1.36 14.47
CA PHE A 159 14.01 -2.73 14.94
C PHE A 159 15.49 -3.01 15.17
N SER A 160 16.36 -2.57 14.26
CA SER A 160 17.82 -2.69 14.41
C SER A 160 18.31 -2.02 15.69
N SER A 161 17.82 -0.81 15.98
CA SER A 161 18.11 -0.09 17.22
C SER A 161 17.57 -0.81 18.46
N LEU A 162 16.35 -1.34 18.41
CA LEU A 162 15.72 -2.14 19.47
C LEU A 162 16.57 -3.38 19.80
N LEU A 163 17.05 -4.08 18.75
CA LEU A 163 17.82 -5.31 18.85
C LEU A 163 19.32 -5.08 19.08
N LYS A 164 19.76 -3.83 19.01
CA LYS A 164 21.19 -3.43 19.13
C LYS A 164 22.08 -4.10 18.08
N ILE A 165 21.59 -4.20 16.84
CA ILE A 165 22.34 -4.72 15.69
C ILE A 165 22.47 -3.64 14.63
N PRO A 166 23.49 -3.67 13.75
CA PRO A 166 23.63 -2.68 12.70
C PRO A 166 22.50 -2.82 11.65
N PHE A 167 22.05 -1.69 11.13
CA PHE A 167 21.23 -1.64 9.93
C PHE A 167 22.16 -1.66 8.71
N ASP A 168 22.00 -2.67 7.87
CA ASP A 168 22.82 -2.87 6.67
C ASP A 168 21.91 -3.09 5.44
N ALA A 169 21.33 -2.00 4.93
CA ALA A 169 20.52 -2.01 3.71
C ALA A 169 20.49 -0.61 3.06
N PRO A 170 20.12 -0.48 1.77
CA PRO A 170 19.92 0.81 1.12
C PRO A 170 18.90 1.69 1.83
N ASP A 171 19.08 3.00 1.73
CA ASP A 171 18.11 3.99 2.24
C ASP A 171 17.98 5.15 1.26
N TYR A 172 16.90 5.15 0.51
CA TYR A 172 16.53 6.21 -0.44
C TYR A 172 15.33 7.03 0.04
N SER A 173 14.86 6.81 1.27
CA SER A 173 13.60 7.38 1.79
C SER A 173 13.53 8.91 1.73
N SER A 174 14.66 9.61 1.87
CA SER A 174 14.71 11.07 1.85
C SER A 174 14.44 11.69 0.46
N GLN A 175 14.53 10.90 -0.61
CA GLN A 175 14.35 11.38 -1.99
C GLN A 175 12.92 11.22 -2.48
N VAL A 176 12.18 10.27 -1.93
CA VAL A 176 10.88 9.79 -2.45
C VAL A 176 9.86 10.91 -2.59
N ALA A 177 9.70 11.74 -1.55
CA ALA A 177 8.66 12.77 -1.55
C ALA A 177 8.85 13.83 -2.65
N ASP A 178 10.07 14.33 -2.80
CA ASP A 178 10.35 15.34 -3.83
C ASP A 178 10.38 14.73 -5.24
N TYR A 179 10.80 13.47 -5.34
CA TYR A 179 10.90 12.77 -6.62
C TYR A 179 9.54 12.53 -7.27
N PHE A 180 8.52 12.14 -6.50
CA PHE A 180 7.20 11.78 -6.99
C PHE A 180 6.15 12.90 -6.92
N PHE A 181 6.50 14.08 -6.39
CA PHE A 181 5.55 15.18 -6.27
C PHE A 181 5.51 16.06 -7.53
N ASP A 182 4.41 15.98 -8.28
CA ASP A 182 4.18 16.87 -9.42
C ASP A 182 3.64 18.22 -8.94
N LYS A 183 4.49 19.25 -9.09
CA LYS A 183 4.17 20.63 -8.69
C LYS A 183 3.17 21.32 -9.64
N ASN A 184 2.95 20.78 -10.84
CA ASN A 184 2.00 21.38 -11.79
C ASN A 184 0.56 21.09 -11.37
N ILE A 185 0.29 19.89 -10.86
CA ILE A 185 -1.04 19.49 -10.41
C ILE A 185 -1.12 19.42 -8.88
N ASN A 186 -0.02 19.65 -8.14
CA ASN A 186 0.09 19.53 -6.69
C ASN A 186 -0.36 18.17 -6.17
N PHE A 187 0.16 17.09 -6.77
CA PHE A 187 -0.23 15.73 -6.40
C PHE A 187 0.94 14.76 -6.57
N PHE A 188 0.92 13.64 -5.85
CA PHE A 188 1.90 12.58 -6.05
C PHE A 188 1.49 11.69 -7.22
N CYS A 189 2.43 11.40 -8.11
CA CYS A 189 2.23 10.60 -9.31
C CYS A 189 3.41 9.68 -9.58
N ASP A 190 3.15 8.55 -10.23
CA ASP A 190 4.19 7.67 -10.79
C ASP A 190 5.00 8.41 -11.86
N ARG A 191 6.20 7.89 -12.15
CA ARG A 191 7.09 8.46 -13.16
C ARG A 191 7.52 7.43 -14.19
N ARG A 192 7.56 7.84 -15.47
CA ARG A 192 8.07 7.00 -16.56
C ARG A 192 9.59 6.92 -16.53
N LEU A 193 10.14 5.73 -16.68
CA LEU A 193 11.59 5.53 -16.76
C LEU A 193 12.23 6.22 -17.97
N LYS A 194 11.52 6.27 -19.10
CA LYS A 194 12.06 6.77 -20.36
C LYS A 194 12.56 8.21 -20.31
N ASP A 195 11.81 9.08 -19.65
CA ASP A 195 12.04 10.54 -19.68
C ASP A 195 11.75 11.24 -18.34
N GLY A 196 11.38 10.46 -17.32
CA GLY A 196 11.03 10.99 -16.00
C GLY A 196 9.74 11.81 -15.97
N SER A 197 8.90 11.75 -17.01
CA SER A 197 7.61 12.44 -17.01
C SER A 197 6.64 11.82 -16.00
N PHE A 198 5.78 12.64 -15.42
CA PHE A 198 4.74 12.18 -14.52
C PHE A 198 3.60 11.48 -15.27
N ILE A 199 3.03 10.46 -14.64
CA ILE A 199 1.79 9.82 -15.09
C ILE A 199 0.65 10.51 -14.35
N GLU A 200 0.10 11.55 -14.97
CA GLU A 200 -0.91 12.43 -14.39
C GLU A 200 -2.31 11.75 -14.36
N GLU A 201 -2.40 10.62 -13.67
CA GLU A 201 -3.65 9.90 -13.40
C GLU A 201 -3.88 9.89 -11.87
N PRO A 202 -4.37 11.01 -11.27
CA PRO A 202 -4.49 11.13 -9.80
C PRO A 202 -5.33 10.03 -9.18
N GLY A 203 -4.71 9.17 -8.39
CA GLY A 203 -5.31 8.00 -7.77
C GLY A 203 -4.89 7.78 -6.32
N CYS A 204 -5.29 6.65 -5.78
CA CYS A 204 -5.10 6.31 -4.37
C CYS A 204 -3.64 6.05 -3.98
N GLU A 205 -2.76 5.78 -4.92
CA GLU A 205 -1.31 5.67 -4.70
C GLU A 205 -0.73 6.93 -4.04
N ALA A 206 -1.33 8.09 -4.31
CA ALA A 206 -0.91 9.36 -3.74
C ALA A 206 -1.24 9.53 -2.25
N TYR A 207 -2.09 8.68 -1.65
CA TYR A 207 -2.37 8.73 -0.21
C TYR A 207 -1.22 8.15 0.61
N THR A 208 -0.44 7.26 0.00
CA THR A 208 0.65 6.54 0.67
C THR A 208 1.73 7.46 1.23
N PRO A 209 2.25 8.47 0.50
CA PRO A 209 3.21 9.44 1.06
C PRO A 209 2.70 10.18 2.29
N LEU A 210 1.39 10.45 2.38
CA LEU A 210 0.77 11.07 3.55
C LEU A 210 0.72 10.08 4.72
N TRP A 211 0.30 8.86 4.47
CA TRP A 211 0.19 7.82 5.49
C TRP A 211 1.55 7.44 6.07
N THR A 212 2.57 7.25 5.24
CA THR A 212 3.93 6.89 5.64
C THR A 212 4.72 8.05 6.28
N ARG A 213 4.17 9.27 6.21
CA ARG A 213 4.77 10.52 6.73
C ARG A 213 6.07 10.90 6.02
N ILE A 214 6.20 10.60 4.74
CA ILE A 214 7.35 11.07 3.95
C ILE A 214 7.06 12.41 3.26
N ALA A 215 5.79 12.75 3.00
CA ALA A 215 5.41 14.04 2.45
C ALA A 215 5.80 15.19 3.39
N THR A 216 6.07 16.36 2.84
CA THR A 216 6.21 17.59 3.62
C THR A 216 4.84 18.18 3.92
N GLN A 217 4.72 18.99 4.99
CA GLN A 217 3.48 19.71 5.30
C GLN A 217 3.00 20.53 4.10
N ALA A 218 3.91 21.26 3.43
CA ALA A 218 3.58 22.09 2.28
C ALA A 218 3.02 21.29 1.08
N GLN A 219 3.54 20.08 0.83
CA GLN A 219 3.00 19.18 -0.19
C GLN A 219 1.57 18.76 0.16
N VAL A 220 1.34 18.33 1.41
CA VAL A 220 0.00 17.92 1.87
C VAL A 220 -0.97 19.09 1.82
N ASP A 221 -0.58 20.28 2.28
CA ASP A 221 -1.41 21.50 2.24
C ASP A 221 -1.84 21.81 0.79
N SER A 222 -0.94 21.64 -0.16
CA SER A 222 -1.24 21.88 -1.59
C SER A 222 -2.12 20.80 -2.24
N MET A 223 -2.16 19.58 -1.68
CA MET A 223 -3.06 18.52 -2.14
C MET A 223 -4.51 18.69 -1.66
N LEU A 224 -4.74 19.40 -0.55
CA LEU A 224 -6.06 19.50 0.08
C LEU A 224 -7.18 19.96 -0.88
N PRO A 225 -6.98 20.97 -1.75
CA PRO A 225 -8.04 21.39 -2.67
C PRO A 225 -8.54 20.23 -3.55
N MET A 226 -7.63 19.36 -4.02
CA MET A 226 -8.00 18.19 -4.82
C MET A 226 -8.64 17.09 -3.97
N LEU A 227 -8.11 16.82 -2.78
CA LEU A 227 -8.65 15.80 -1.87
C LEU A 227 -10.04 16.14 -1.34
N GLN A 228 -10.36 17.44 -1.19
CA GLN A 228 -11.66 17.93 -0.73
C GLN A 228 -12.65 18.19 -1.88
N ASP A 229 -12.23 18.08 -3.12
CA ASP A 229 -13.11 18.27 -4.27
C ASP A 229 -14.12 17.12 -4.38
N THR A 230 -15.40 17.45 -4.31
CA THR A 230 -16.51 16.49 -4.38
C THR A 230 -16.66 15.85 -5.76
N ALA A 231 -16.11 16.46 -6.81
CA ALA A 231 -16.05 15.88 -8.15
C ALA A 231 -14.90 14.88 -8.30
N LYS A 232 -13.93 14.86 -7.37
CA LYS A 232 -12.71 14.05 -7.46
C LYS A 232 -12.62 13.01 -6.35
N PHE A 233 -12.24 13.42 -5.14
CA PHE A 233 -11.91 12.51 -4.04
C PHE A 233 -12.86 12.59 -2.83
N SER A 234 -13.53 13.74 -2.61
CA SER A 234 -14.52 13.90 -1.54
C SER A 234 -15.92 13.48 -2.01
N THR A 235 -16.02 12.30 -2.59
CA THR A 235 -17.26 11.70 -3.11
C THR A 235 -18.21 11.26 -2.00
N TYR A 236 -19.36 10.65 -2.34
CA TYR A 236 -20.31 10.17 -1.32
C TYR A 236 -19.67 9.23 -0.30
N ILE A 237 -18.94 8.20 -0.74
CA ILE A 237 -17.92 7.55 0.10
C ILE A 237 -16.57 8.16 -0.31
N PRO A 238 -15.79 8.76 0.61
CA PRO A 238 -14.57 9.47 0.24
C PRO A 238 -13.44 8.55 -0.18
N PHE A 239 -12.54 9.11 -1.00
CA PHE A 239 -11.28 8.52 -1.43
C PHE A 239 -11.44 7.30 -2.36
N PRO A 240 -12.07 7.50 -3.55
CA PRO A 240 -12.05 6.50 -4.61
C PRO A 240 -10.62 6.19 -5.08
N THR A 241 -10.46 5.04 -5.73
CA THR A 241 -9.14 4.58 -6.22
C THR A 241 -8.58 5.42 -7.36
N ILE A 242 -9.40 6.23 -8.00
CA ILE A 242 -9.02 7.24 -9.00
C ILE A 242 -9.96 8.44 -8.86
N ALA A 243 -9.52 9.63 -9.23
CA ALA A 243 -10.37 10.83 -9.24
C ALA A 243 -11.67 10.55 -10.01
N ALA A 244 -12.84 10.88 -9.42
CA ALA A 244 -14.12 10.48 -9.97
C ALA A 244 -14.50 11.23 -11.26
N ASP A 245 -13.78 12.33 -11.59
CA ASP A 245 -13.88 13.06 -12.86
C ASP A 245 -12.92 12.55 -13.95
N ASN A 246 -12.11 11.51 -13.64
CA ASN A 246 -11.22 10.91 -14.63
C ASN A 246 -12.05 10.27 -15.76
N PRO A 247 -11.71 10.52 -17.05
CA PRO A 247 -12.45 9.97 -18.20
C PRO A 247 -12.54 8.44 -18.23
N LYS A 248 -11.61 7.74 -17.56
CA LYS A 248 -11.57 6.28 -17.48
C LYS A 248 -12.23 5.74 -16.19
N TYR A 249 -12.76 6.64 -15.33
CA TYR A 249 -13.43 6.24 -14.11
C TYR A 249 -14.59 5.27 -14.39
N ASN A 250 -14.64 4.19 -13.59
CA ASN A 250 -15.69 3.19 -13.67
C ASN A 250 -16.15 2.81 -12.25
N PRO A 251 -17.40 3.13 -11.84
CA PRO A 251 -17.88 2.91 -10.48
C PRO A 251 -17.94 1.43 -10.06
N ARG A 252 -17.73 0.50 -10.99
CA ARG A 252 -17.65 -0.96 -10.74
C ARG A 252 -16.36 -1.56 -11.31
N GLY A 253 -15.39 -0.72 -11.64
CA GLY A 253 -14.17 -1.07 -12.35
C GLY A 253 -13.05 -1.65 -11.49
N TYR A 254 -13.32 -2.14 -10.29
CA TYR A 254 -12.38 -2.75 -9.37
C TYR A 254 -11.39 -1.70 -8.82
N TRP A 255 -10.19 -1.52 -9.37
CA TRP A 255 -9.23 -0.46 -9.01
C TRP A 255 -9.35 0.81 -9.89
N ARG A 256 -10.46 0.97 -10.62
CA ARG A 256 -10.70 2.09 -11.54
C ARG A 256 -11.85 2.99 -11.09
N GLY A 257 -12.12 3.05 -9.78
CA GLY A 257 -13.20 3.88 -9.24
C GLY A 257 -13.68 3.48 -7.84
N PRO A 258 -14.07 2.22 -7.59
CA PRO A 258 -14.57 1.77 -6.29
C PRO A 258 -13.71 2.17 -5.10
N ILE A 259 -14.36 2.21 -3.95
CA ILE A 259 -13.71 2.45 -2.65
C ILE A 259 -13.06 1.15 -2.16
N TRP A 260 -11.78 1.21 -1.87
CA TRP A 260 -11.05 0.20 -1.14
C TRP A 260 -10.68 0.73 0.23
N LEU A 261 -11.12 0.05 1.29
CA LEU A 261 -11.09 0.59 2.65
C LEU A 261 -9.69 0.75 3.22
N ASP A 262 -8.71 0.01 2.72
CA ASP A 262 -7.30 0.23 3.05
C ASP A 262 -6.79 1.57 2.50
N GLN A 263 -7.12 1.89 1.25
CA GLN A 263 -6.74 3.16 0.63
C GLN A 263 -7.45 4.35 1.28
N THR A 264 -8.74 4.18 1.59
CA THR A 264 -9.50 5.16 2.37
C THR A 264 -8.87 5.40 3.75
N TYR A 265 -8.45 4.32 4.44
CA TYR A 265 -7.72 4.42 5.71
C TYR A 265 -6.39 5.17 5.54
N PHE A 266 -5.62 4.85 4.51
CA PHE A 266 -4.35 5.55 4.25
C PHE A 266 -4.56 7.05 4.02
N ALA A 267 -5.59 7.44 3.28
CA ALA A 267 -5.94 8.84 3.10
C ALA A 267 -6.34 9.52 4.43
N ILE A 268 -7.27 8.94 5.17
CA ILE A 268 -7.78 9.49 6.45
C ILE A 268 -6.65 9.57 7.49
N ARG A 269 -5.90 8.50 7.66
CA ARG A 269 -4.75 8.47 8.58
C ARG A 269 -3.66 9.43 8.13
N GLY A 270 -3.46 9.56 6.81
CA GLY A 270 -2.56 10.52 6.21
C GLY A 270 -2.92 11.96 6.61
N LEU A 271 -4.17 12.36 6.45
CA LEU A 271 -4.65 13.67 6.88
C LEU A 271 -4.39 13.91 8.37
N ARG A 272 -4.68 12.94 9.22
CA ARG A 272 -4.44 13.02 10.66
C ARG A 272 -2.96 13.17 11.00
N ASN A 273 -2.08 12.52 10.26
CA ASN A 273 -0.63 12.62 10.42
C ASN A 273 -0.08 14.06 10.25
N TYR A 274 -0.81 14.90 9.52
CA TYR A 274 -0.45 16.31 9.25
C TYR A 274 -1.37 17.31 9.96
N GLY A 275 -2.09 16.86 11.01
CA GLY A 275 -2.86 17.73 11.89
C GLY A 275 -4.28 18.04 11.42
N TYR A 276 -4.76 17.46 10.31
CA TYR A 276 -6.13 17.63 9.80
C TYR A 276 -7.11 16.69 10.51
N ASN A 277 -7.08 16.68 11.86
CA ASN A 277 -7.83 15.73 12.69
C ASN A 277 -9.35 15.85 12.49
N GLN A 278 -9.88 17.08 12.48
CA GLN A 278 -11.31 17.30 12.28
C GLN A 278 -11.78 16.77 10.92
N LEU A 279 -11.03 17.06 9.85
CA LEU A 279 -11.35 16.58 8.50
C LEU A 279 -11.27 15.04 8.43
N ALA A 280 -10.28 14.45 9.08
CA ALA A 280 -10.14 12.99 9.18
C ALA A 280 -11.33 12.36 9.91
N ASP A 281 -11.80 12.97 11.00
CA ASP A 281 -12.99 12.52 11.73
C ASP A 281 -14.27 12.64 10.89
N GLU A 282 -14.44 13.74 10.17
CA GLU A 282 -15.57 13.95 9.26
C GLU A 282 -15.63 12.87 8.17
N TYR A 283 -14.50 12.56 7.54
CA TYR A 283 -14.42 11.47 6.53
C TYR A 283 -14.64 10.09 7.15
N THR A 284 -14.12 9.84 8.34
CA THR A 284 -14.37 8.58 9.07
C THR A 284 -15.86 8.37 9.32
N LEU A 285 -16.56 9.39 9.79
CA LEU A 285 -18.01 9.33 9.98
C LEU A 285 -18.76 9.11 8.67
N GLN A 286 -18.34 9.76 7.58
CA GLN A 286 -18.96 9.54 6.28
C GLN A 286 -18.83 8.07 5.83
N VAL A 287 -17.67 7.44 6.05
CA VAL A 287 -17.48 6.01 5.77
C VAL A 287 -18.44 5.18 6.60
N PHE A 288 -18.47 5.37 7.92
CA PHE A 288 -19.30 4.55 8.81
C PHE A 288 -20.81 4.76 8.59
N ASP A 289 -21.22 5.95 8.21
CA ASP A 289 -22.63 6.26 7.99
C ASP A 289 -23.15 5.78 6.64
N ARG A 290 -22.30 5.70 5.63
CA ARG A 290 -22.71 5.57 4.24
C ARG A 290 -22.37 4.21 3.60
N LEU A 291 -21.53 3.37 4.23
CA LEU A 291 -21.30 2.02 3.74
C LEU A 291 -22.54 1.15 3.94
N SER A 292 -23.09 0.66 2.84
CA SER A 292 -24.30 -0.18 2.87
C SER A 292 -24.06 -1.48 3.64
N GLY A 293 -24.94 -1.76 4.59
CA GLY A 293 -24.92 -2.97 5.38
C GLY A 293 -24.05 -2.90 6.64
N LEU A 294 -23.22 -1.88 6.83
CA LEU A 294 -22.36 -1.79 8.01
C LEU A 294 -23.17 -1.68 9.30
N LYS A 295 -24.18 -0.81 9.34
CA LYS A 295 -25.05 -0.60 10.52
C LYS A 295 -26.02 -1.78 10.73
N GLU A 296 -26.36 -2.51 9.69
CA GLU A 296 -27.24 -3.67 9.72
C GLU A 296 -26.49 -4.97 10.05
N GLY A 297 -25.19 -4.93 10.28
CA GLY A 297 -24.38 -6.10 10.57
C GLY A 297 -24.21 -7.06 9.38
N ALA A 298 -24.34 -6.56 8.16
CA ALA A 298 -24.10 -7.36 6.97
C ALA A 298 -22.58 -7.62 6.77
N PRO A 299 -22.20 -8.68 6.02
CA PRO A 299 -20.81 -8.95 5.73
C PRO A 299 -20.08 -7.75 5.12
N ILE A 300 -18.86 -7.48 5.57
CA ILE A 300 -17.98 -6.48 5.00
C ILE A 300 -17.42 -7.02 3.68
N HIS A 301 -17.51 -6.21 2.63
CA HIS A 301 -17.13 -6.58 1.28
C HIS A 301 -15.72 -6.12 0.90
N GLU A 302 -15.22 -6.66 -0.19
CA GLU A 302 -13.91 -6.36 -0.75
C GLU A 302 -13.76 -4.89 -1.11
N ASN A 303 -14.76 -4.33 -1.82
CA ASN A 303 -14.82 -2.91 -2.13
C ASN A 303 -16.27 -2.40 -2.17
N TYR A 304 -16.43 -1.09 -2.35
CA TYR A 304 -17.72 -0.42 -2.27
C TYR A 304 -17.91 0.60 -3.38
N GLY A 305 -19.17 0.86 -3.73
CA GLY A 305 -19.53 1.85 -4.74
C GLY A 305 -19.27 3.28 -4.23
N THR A 306 -18.53 4.06 -4.99
CA THR A 306 -18.10 5.43 -4.66
C THR A 306 -19.26 6.39 -4.40
N HIS A 307 -20.35 6.29 -5.18
CA HIS A 307 -21.49 7.21 -5.12
C HIS A 307 -22.70 6.64 -4.37
N THR A 308 -22.70 5.37 -4.01
CA THR A 308 -23.84 4.69 -3.42
C THR A 308 -23.53 3.98 -2.11
N GLY A 309 -22.24 3.70 -1.84
CA GLY A 309 -21.83 2.85 -0.73
C GLY A 309 -22.24 1.37 -0.91
N GLU A 310 -22.73 0.97 -2.09
CA GLU A 310 -23.14 -0.42 -2.34
C GLU A 310 -21.98 -1.40 -2.18
N ARG A 311 -22.28 -2.58 -1.70
CA ARG A 311 -21.32 -3.66 -1.51
C ARG A 311 -20.95 -4.30 -2.85
N LEU A 312 -19.65 -4.41 -3.14
CA LEU A 312 -19.12 -4.96 -4.38
C LEU A 312 -18.19 -6.15 -4.09
N LYS A 313 -18.10 -7.07 -5.05
CA LYS A 313 -17.20 -8.23 -5.05
C LYS A 313 -17.42 -9.17 -3.85
N ALA A 314 -16.32 -9.72 -3.29
CA ALA A 314 -16.38 -10.79 -2.30
C ALA A 314 -16.89 -10.30 -0.92
N PRO A 315 -17.82 -11.01 -0.27
CA PRO A 315 -18.19 -10.77 1.12
C PRO A 315 -17.13 -11.33 2.08
N HIS A 316 -17.20 -10.93 3.36
CA HIS A 316 -16.28 -11.37 4.43
C HIS A 316 -14.82 -11.08 4.15
N PHE A 317 -14.54 -9.91 3.62
CA PHE A 317 -13.19 -9.54 3.19
C PHE A 317 -12.38 -8.99 4.38
N SER A 318 -11.39 -9.77 4.82
CA SER A 318 -10.67 -9.53 6.07
C SER A 318 -9.86 -8.23 6.08
N TRP A 319 -9.22 -7.89 4.99
CA TRP A 319 -8.42 -6.67 4.93
C TRP A 319 -9.30 -5.40 4.99
N SER A 320 -10.49 -5.39 4.36
CA SER A 320 -11.45 -4.30 4.51
C SER A 320 -11.94 -4.16 5.96
N SER A 321 -12.22 -5.30 6.62
CA SER A 321 -12.62 -5.33 8.03
C SER A 321 -11.54 -4.77 8.94
N SER A 322 -10.27 -5.14 8.71
CA SER A 322 -9.13 -4.65 9.48
C SER A 322 -9.01 -3.13 9.43
N HIS A 323 -9.17 -2.53 8.26
CA HIS A 323 -9.04 -1.08 8.12
C HIS A 323 -10.24 -0.31 8.69
N LEU A 324 -11.45 -0.87 8.67
CA LEU A 324 -12.59 -0.31 9.41
C LEU A 324 -12.33 -0.26 10.92
N LEU A 325 -11.74 -1.32 11.48
CA LEU A 325 -11.36 -1.35 12.89
C LEU A 325 -10.27 -0.31 13.20
N MET A 326 -9.28 -0.17 12.32
CA MET A 326 -8.21 0.83 12.49
C MET A 326 -8.77 2.26 12.38
N MET A 327 -9.70 2.53 11.44
CA MET A 327 -10.40 3.82 11.36
C MET A 327 -11.20 4.13 12.64
N TYR A 328 -11.88 3.12 13.20
CA TYR A 328 -12.61 3.27 14.45
C TYR A 328 -11.68 3.59 15.63
N ASP A 329 -10.54 2.90 15.71
CA ASP A 329 -9.55 3.14 16.76
C ASP A 329 -8.92 4.53 16.69
N ASP A 330 -8.79 5.10 15.49
CA ASP A 330 -8.21 6.42 15.27
C ASP A 330 -9.21 7.57 15.42
N TYR A 331 -10.50 7.27 15.41
CA TYR A 331 -11.55 8.29 15.49
C TYR A 331 -11.48 9.06 16.82
N GLY A 332 -11.51 10.39 16.75
CA GLY A 332 -11.48 11.28 17.92
C GLY A 332 -10.12 11.43 18.59
N LYS A 333 -9.03 11.00 17.94
CA LYS A 333 -7.65 11.11 18.48
C LYS A 333 -6.92 12.36 17.99
#